data_fd1dd379ad9d41a79728c5f81427f26f
#
_entry.id   fd1dd379ad9d41a79728c5f81427f26f
#
_cell.length_a   1.000
_cell.length_b   1.000
_cell.length_c   1.000
_cell.angle_alpha   90.00
_cell.angle_beta   90.00
_cell.angle_gamma   90.00
#
_symmetry.space_group_name_H-M   'P 1'
#
loop_
_entity.id
_entity.type
_entity.pdbx_description
1 polymer ?
#
loop_
_entity_poly.entity_id
_entity_poly.type
_entity_poly.pdbx_seq_one_letter_code
_entity_poly.pdbx_strand_id
1 'polypeptide(L)'
;ETSDYGNASVRIGLTEEGLKKYKDVIKTTMDYIALMKEEGHQKHVFGELKSMASLNEIYASKGEGMWRATQLANEAMMYPLEDVGRVNYLYSDLSPDTYNLILNHIRPDNMLAMLIAKGVETDKKEHFYEAPYSYTEDDSFYKELINTKTHESFLIPEPNPFIPKEASVPNRGFKENVYPEVLKDEKGVKLYFGQDHEFLRPKGVIGLK
;
A
#
# COMPACT_ATOMS: atom_id res chain seq x y z
N GLU A 1 -6.16 -12.54 -4.17
CA GLU A 1 -7.12 -13.07 -5.16
C GLU A 1 -7.00 -14.58 -5.23
N THR A 2 -8.13 -15.24 -5.42
CA THR A 2 -8.23 -16.65 -5.79
C THR A 2 -9.04 -16.73 -7.08
N SER A 3 -9.16 -17.91 -7.69
CA SER A 3 -10.02 -18.09 -8.87
C SER A 3 -11.51 -17.84 -8.59
N ASP A 4 -11.92 -17.90 -7.33
CA ASP A 4 -13.34 -17.96 -6.95
C ASP A 4 -13.85 -16.70 -6.25
N TYR A 5 -12.97 -15.92 -5.63
CA TYR A 5 -13.36 -14.69 -4.92
C TYR A 5 -12.25 -13.65 -4.83
N GLY A 6 -12.64 -12.39 -4.73
CA GLY A 6 -11.78 -11.27 -4.39
C GLY A 6 -11.99 -10.83 -2.95
N ASN A 7 -10.94 -10.41 -2.28
CA ASN A 7 -10.97 -9.93 -0.91
C ASN A 7 -10.20 -8.61 -0.83
N ALA A 8 -10.83 -7.60 -0.23
CA ALA A 8 -10.19 -6.34 0.09
C ALA A 8 -10.01 -6.24 1.61
N SER A 9 -8.82 -5.91 2.06
CA SER A 9 -8.55 -5.76 3.49
C SER A 9 -7.87 -4.42 3.81
N VAL A 10 -8.30 -3.80 4.90
CA VAL A 10 -7.66 -2.61 5.48
C VAL A 10 -7.11 -3.03 6.84
N ARG A 11 -5.82 -2.83 7.07
CA ARG A 11 -5.17 -3.12 8.35
C ARG A 11 -4.72 -1.83 9.01
N ILE A 12 -5.16 -1.60 10.24
CA ILE A 12 -4.90 -0.37 10.99
C ILE A 12 -4.20 -0.72 12.29
N GLY A 13 -3.02 -0.14 12.52
CA GLY A 13 -2.33 -0.21 13.81
C GLY A 13 -2.98 0.77 14.80
N LEU A 14 -3.46 0.28 15.94
CA LEU A 14 -4.13 1.10 16.94
C LEU A 14 -3.17 1.51 18.06
N THR A 15 -3.30 2.75 18.53
CA THR A 15 -2.76 3.20 19.81
C THR A 15 -3.68 2.70 20.94
N GLU A 16 -3.27 2.89 22.20
CA GLU A 16 -4.14 2.56 23.35
C GLU A 16 -5.48 3.32 23.32
N GLU A 17 -5.45 4.58 22.89
CA GLU A 17 -6.67 5.38 22.72
C GLU A 17 -7.50 4.90 21.52
N GLY A 18 -6.86 4.56 20.42
CA GLY A 18 -7.51 3.96 19.26
C GLY A 18 -8.17 2.62 19.59
N LEU A 19 -7.55 1.82 20.46
CA LEU A 19 -8.14 0.56 20.92
C LEU A 19 -9.44 0.80 21.69
N LYS A 20 -9.50 1.81 22.54
CA LYS A 20 -10.73 2.18 23.26
C LYS A 20 -11.84 2.66 22.33
N LYS A 21 -11.47 3.23 21.18
CA LYS A 21 -12.37 3.83 20.18
C LYS A 21 -12.35 3.10 18.83
N TYR A 22 -12.10 1.79 18.83
CA TYR A 22 -11.95 1.03 17.59
C TYR A 22 -13.18 1.12 16.68
N LYS A 23 -14.39 1.25 17.23
CA LYS A 23 -15.62 1.45 16.44
C LYS A 23 -15.60 2.79 15.69
N ASP A 24 -15.08 3.86 16.31
CA ASP A 24 -14.93 5.15 15.65
C ASP A 24 -13.91 5.06 14.50
N VAL A 25 -12.83 4.26 14.68
CA VAL A 25 -11.85 4.01 13.61
C VAL A 25 -12.48 3.28 12.44
N ILE A 26 -13.32 2.27 12.69
CA ILE A 26 -14.08 1.57 11.63
C ILE A 26 -15.01 2.55 10.91
N LYS A 27 -15.76 3.36 11.66
CA LYS A 27 -16.66 4.37 11.09
C LYS A 27 -15.90 5.35 10.21
N THR A 28 -14.80 5.93 10.70
CA THR A 28 -13.94 6.84 9.95
C THR A 28 -13.43 6.19 8.63
N THR A 29 -13.11 4.90 8.67
CA THR A 29 -12.72 4.16 7.47
C THR A 29 -13.87 4.08 6.47
N MET A 30 -15.08 3.82 6.92
CA MET A 30 -16.26 3.77 6.04
C MET A 30 -16.65 5.15 5.51
N ASP A 31 -16.48 6.23 6.30
CA ASP A 31 -16.67 7.61 5.85
C ASP A 31 -15.69 7.95 4.71
N TYR A 32 -14.44 7.51 4.79
CA TYR A 32 -13.47 7.70 3.71
C TYR A 32 -13.81 6.88 2.45
N ILE A 33 -14.31 5.66 2.62
CA ILE A 33 -14.82 4.86 1.50
C ILE A 33 -16.02 5.54 0.84
N ALA A 34 -16.89 6.20 1.61
CA ALA A 34 -17.98 7.01 1.07
C ALA A 34 -17.45 8.17 0.21
N LEU A 35 -16.39 8.88 0.67
CA LEU A 35 -15.71 9.91 -0.14
C LEU A 35 -15.18 9.33 -1.46
N MET A 36 -14.49 8.18 -1.40
CA MET A 36 -13.97 7.53 -2.62
C MET A 36 -15.07 7.18 -3.62
N LYS A 37 -16.26 6.82 -3.14
CA LYS A 37 -17.43 6.55 -4.00
C LYS A 37 -17.99 7.83 -4.62
N GLU A 38 -18.04 8.93 -3.85
CA GLU A 38 -18.52 10.23 -4.29
C GLU A 38 -17.59 10.87 -5.33
N GLU A 39 -16.29 10.87 -5.04
CA GLU A 39 -15.26 11.47 -5.91
C GLU A 39 -14.92 10.61 -7.14
N GLY A 40 -15.22 9.30 -7.07
CA GLY A 40 -15.02 8.36 -8.16
C GLY A 40 -13.54 8.08 -8.49
N HIS A 41 -13.32 7.56 -9.69
CA HIS A 41 -11.99 7.14 -10.15
C HIS A 41 -11.03 8.31 -10.37
N GLN A 42 -9.94 8.35 -9.60
CA GLN A 42 -8.91 9.38 -9.65
C GLN A 42 -7.78 9.00 -10.63
N LYS A 43 -7.81 9.56 -11.83
CA LYS A 43 -6.84 9.24 -12.90
C LYS A 43 -5.39 9.53 -12.51
N HIS A 44 -5.15 10.60 -11.73
CA HIS A 44 -3.79 10.96 -11.32
C HIS A 44 -3.22 9.91 -10.35
N VAL A 45 -4.01 9.46 -9.36
CA VAL A 45 -3.60 8.41 -8.39
C VAL A 45 -3.24 7.12 -9.13
N PHE A 46 -4.10 6.70 -10.07
CA PHE A 46 -3.83 5.51 -10.86
C PHE A 46 -2.57 5.66 -11.72
N GLY A 47 -2.38 6.81 -12.37
CA GLY A 47 -1.18 7.13 -13.16
C GLY A 47 0.10 7.11 -12.34
N GLU A 48 0.07 7.60 -11.11
CA GLU A 48 1.18 7.57 -10.17
C GLU A 48 1.52 6.13 -9.75
N LEU A 49 0.53 5.33 -9.40
CA LEU A 49 0.72 3.91 -9.06
C LEU A 49 1.32 3.14 -10.24
N LYS A 50 0.83 3.35 -11.46
CA LYS A 50 1.36 2.76 -12.69
C LYS A 50 2.83 3.14 -12.91
N SER A 51 3.18 4.41 -12.74
CA SER A 51 4.55 4.90 -12.87
C SER A 51 5.47 4.27 -11.84
N MET A 52 5.04 4.22 -10.58
CA MET A 52 5.81 3.59 -9.51
C MET A 52 5.98 2.07 -9.72
N ALA A 53 4.94 1.39 -10.20
CA ALA A 53 5.03 -0.02 -10.52
C ALA A 53 6.05 -0.30 -11.62
N SER A 54 6.05 0.49 -12.70
CA SER A 54 7.03 0.39 -13.78
C SER A 54 8.47 0.60 -13.28
N LEU A 55 8.70 1.57 -12.40
CA LEU A 55 10.00 1.79 -11.79
C LEU A 55 10.42 0.60 -10.89
N ASN A 56 9.49 0.08 -10.12
CA ASN A 56 9.75 -1.07 -9.28
C ASN A 56 10.04 -2.34 -10.09
N GLU A 57 9.43 -2.51 -11.25
CA GLU A 57 9.74 -3.61 -12.18
C GLU A 57 11.19 -3.53 -12.69
N ILE A 58 11.60 -2.35 -13.18
CA ILE A 58 12.95 -2.13 -13.72
C ILE A 58 14.03 -2.36 -12.65
N TYR A 59 13.77 -1.92 -11.43
CA TYR A 59 14.73 -1.98 -10.32
C TYR A 59 14.41 -3.03 -9.27
N ALA A 60 13.60 -4.05 -9.64
CA ALA A 60 13.26 -5.16 -8.75
C ALA A 60 14.50 -5.87 -8.22
N SER A 61 14.53 -6.15 -6.94
CA SER A 61 15.56 -7.00 -6.34
C SER A 61 15.24 -8.47 -6.61
N LYS A 62 16.27 -9.27 -6.86
CA LYS A 62 16.10 -10.73 -6.87
C LYS A 62 15.73 -11.18 -5.46
N GLY A 63 14.58 -11.81 -5.32
CA GLY A 63 14.15 -12.42 -4.06
C GLY A 63 14.92 -13.70 -3.73
N GLU A 64 14.69 -14.26 -2.55
CA GLU A 64 15.23 -15.57 -2.17
C GLU A 64 14.69 -16.65 -3.10
N GLY A 65 15.57 -17.59 -3.49
CA GLY A 65 15.30 -18.56 -4.55
C GLY A 65 14.03 -19.39 -4.34
N MET A 66 13.81 -19.91 -3.14
CA MET A 66 12.63 -20.73 -2.82
C MET A 66 11.32 -19.93 -2.91
N TRP A 67 11.29 -18.75 -2.28
CA TRP A 67 10.09 -17.90 -2.33
C TRP A 67 9.78 -17.41 -3.74
N ARG A 68 10.83 -17.08 -4.50
CA ARG A 68 10.67 -16.68 -5.90
C ARG A 68 10.13 -17.82 -6.75
N ALA A 69 10.65 -19.04 -6.59
CA ALA A 69 10.15 -20.21 -7.32
C ALA A 69 8.68 -20.51 -6.99
N THR A 70 8.32 -20.46 -5.71
CA THR A 70 6.92 -20.65 -5.28
C THR A 70 6.01 -19.57 -5.85
N GLN A 71 6.43 -18.33 -5.82
CA GLN A 71 5.68 -17.21 -6.41
C GLN A 71 5.45 -17.43 -7.90
N LEU A 72 6.49 -17.72 -8.67
CA LEU A 72 6.39 -17.96 -10.11
C LEU A 72 5.48 -19.14 -10.44
N ALA A 73 5.56 -20.23 -9.67
CA ALA A 73 4.69 -21.39 -9.85
C ALA A 73 3.22 -21.03 -9.61
N ASN A 74 2.92 -20.28 -8.57
CA ASN A 74 1.55 -19.84 -8.29
C ASN A 74 1.03 -18.87 -9.37
N GLU A 75 1.86 -17.94 -9.80
CA GLU A 75 1.50 -17.00 -10.87
C GLU A 75 1.24 -17.74 -12.20
N ALA A 76 2.07 -18.73 -12.53
CA ALA A 76 1.89 -19.53 -13.74
C ALA A 76 0.61 -20.37 -13.78
N MET A 77 0.01 -20.63 -12.61
CA MET A 77 -1.30 -21.30 -12.53
C MET A 77 -2.47 -20.36 -12.81
N MET A 78 -2.28 -19.04 -12.65
CA MET A 78 -3.36 -18.06 -12.67
C MET A 78 -3.27 -17.07 -13.83
N TYR A 79 -2.08 -16.87 -14.39
CA TYR A 79 -1.81 -15.81 -15.38
C TYR A 79 -1.11 -16.38 -16.63
N PRO A 80 -1.19 -15.68 -17.78
CA PRO A 80 -0.41 -16.02 -18.97
C PRO A 80 1.08 -16.07 -18.67
N LEU A 81 1.81 -16.99 -19.31
CA LEU A 81 3.24 -17.20 -19.03
C LEU A 81 4.11 -15.95 -19.29
N GLU A 82 3.72 -15.11 -20.25
CA GLU A 82 4.38 -13.83 -20.55
C GLU A 82 4.31 -12.83 -19.38
N ASP A 83 3.31 -12.96 -18.52
CA ASP A 83 3.11 -12.07 -17.37
C ASP A 83 3.70 -12.61 -16.06
N VAL A 84 4.09 -13.89 -16.05
CA VAL A 84 4.65 -14.54 -14.87
C VAL A 84 5.93 -13.83 -14.41
N GLY A 85 5.99 -13.53 -13.16
CA GLY A 85 7.10 -12.81 -12.53
C GLY A 85 6.99 -11.29 -12.57
N ARG A 86 6.01 -10.76 -13.30
CA ARG A 86 5.79 -9.32 -13.44
C ARG A 86 4.35 -8.87 -13.11
N VAL A 87 3.47 -9.81 -12.77
CA VAL A 87 2.03 -9.56 -12.50
C VAL A 87 1.82 -8.38 -11.55
N ASN A 88 2.63 -8.27 -10.49
CA ASN A 88 2.52 -7.20 -9.49
C ASN A 88 2.89 -5.81 -10.01
N TYR A 89 3.46 -5.71 -11.21
CA TYR A 89 3.86 -4.46 -11.85
C TYR A 89 2.97 -4.08 -13.03
N LEU A 90 2.07 -4.99 -13.43
CA LEU A 90 1.19 -4.76 -14.57
C LEU A 90 -0.04 -3.95 -14.12
N TYR A 91 -0.11 -2.73 -14.60
CA TYR A 91 -1.24 -1.84 -14.41
C TYR A 91 -1.91 -1.62 -15.76
N SER A 92 -2.93 -2.41 -16.07
CA SER A 92 -3.83 -2.13 -17.18
C SER A 92 -4.68 -0.90 -16.86
N ASP A 93 -5.24 -0.27 -17.88
CA ASP A 93 -6.09 0.89 -17.64
C ASP A 93 -7.36 0.46 -16.91
N LEU A 94 -7.53 0.97 -15.70
CA LEU A 94 -8.72 0.73 -14.89
C LEU A 94 -9.85 1.63 -15.39
N SER A 95 -10.93 1.03 -15.89
CA SER A 95 -12.11 1.82 -16.24
C SER A 95 -12.83 2.35 -15.00
N PRO A 96 -13.49 3.52 -15.07
CA PRO A 96 -14.35 4.00 -13.99
C PRO A 96 -15.41 2.99 -13.56
N ASP A 97 -15.96 2.22 -14.50
CA ASP A 97 -16.97 1.20 -14.21
C ASP A 97 -16.41 0.06 -13.35
N THR A 98 -15.20 -0.43 -13.67
CA THR A 98 -14.51 -1.47 -12.88
C THR A 98 -14.17 -0.95 -11.49
N TYR A 99 -13.69 0.29 -11.38
CA TYR A 99 -13.42 0.93 -10.10
C TYR A 99 -14.69 1.01 -9.23
N ASN A 100 -15.78 1.50 -9.79
CA ASN A 100 -17.06 1.61 -9.10
C ASN A 100 -17.63 0.24 -8.74
N LEU A 101 -17.47 -0.77 -9.61
CA LEU A 101 -17.89 -2.14 -9.33
C LEU A 101 -17.19 -2.66 -8.06
N ILE A 102 -15.88 -2.51 -7.95
CA ILE A 102 -15.12 -2.95 -6.78
C ILE A 102 -15.56 -2.18 -5.53
N LEU A 103 -15.61 -0.84 -5.59
CA LEU A 103 -16.00 -0.02 -4.44
C LEU A 103 -17.43 -0.32 -3.94
N ASN A 104 -18.34 -0.62 -4.85
CA ASN A 104 -19.71 -0.94 -4.48
C ASN A 104 -19.84 -2.28 -3.72
N HIS A 105 -18.83 -3.15 -3.80
CA HIS A 105 -18.77 -4.37 -3.00
C HIS A 105 -18.15 -4.14 -1.60
N ILE A 106 -17.49 -3.00 -1.38
CA ILE A 106 -17.01 -2.62 -0.05
C ILE A 106 -18.15 -1.96 0.71
N ARG A 107 -18.85 -2.79 1.48
CA ARG A 107 -20.07 -2.41 2.22
C ARG A 107 -20.02 -3.00 3.62
N PRO A 108 -20.69 -2.36 4.60
CA PRO A 108 -20.76 -2.90 5.95
C PRO A 108 -21.37 -4.30 6.04
N ASP A 109 -22.37 -4.62 5.18
CA ASP A 109 -23.05 -5.92 5.13
C ASP A 109 -22.21 -7.05 4.46
N ASN A 110 -21.03 -6.70 3.96
CA ASN A 110 -20.08 -7.62 3.35
C ASN A 110 -18.69 -7.47 4.04
N MET A 111 -18.68 -7.15 5.31
CA MET A 111 -17.48 -6.82 6.08
C MET A 111 -17.33 -7.73 7.30
N LEU A 112 -16.10 -8.18 7.53
CA LEU A 112 -15.67 -8.75 8.81
C LEU A 112 -14.66 -7.79 9.45
N ALA A 113 -14.97 -7.30 10.65
CA ALA A 113 -14.04 -6.53 11.45
C ALA A 113 -13.34 -7.44 12.48
N MET A 114 -12.01 -7.52 12.42
CA MET A 114 -11.21 -8.31 13.34
C MET A 114 -10.38 -7.39 14.23
N LEU A 115 -10.62 -7.43 15.54
CA LEU A 115 -9.82 -6.70 16.53
C LEU A 115 -8.86 -7.66 17.23
N ILE A 116 -7.56 -7.39 17.10
CA ILE A 116 -6.50 -8.20 17.74
C ILE A 116 -5.78 -7.31 18.75
N ALA A 117 -5.98 -7.59 20.04
CA ALA A 117 -5.34 -6.82 21.11
C ALA A 117 -5.19 -7.65 22.40
N LYS A 118 -4.27 -7.22 23.25
CA LYS A 118 -4.16 -7.81 24.60
C LYS A 118 -5.34 -7.37 25.48
N GLY A 119 -5.89 -8.30 26.27
CA GLY A 119 -6.94 -8.00 27.24
C GLY A 119 -8.35 -7.88 26.63
N VAL A 120 -8.53 -8.27 25.38
CA VAL A 120 -9.87 -8.41 24.79
C VAL A 120 -10.55 -9.62 25.43
N GLU A 121 -11.80 -9.45 25.87
CA GLU A 121 -12.60 -10.55 26.41
C GLU A 121 -12.93 -11.56 25.30
N THR A 122 -12.76 -12.84 25.63
CA THR A 122 -13.00 -13.95 24.70
C THR A 122 -13.78 -15.05 25.41
N ASP A 123 -14.67 -15.72 24.69
CA ASP A 123 -15.54 -16.77 25.19
C ASP A 123 -15.36 -18.13 24.51
N LYS A 124 -14.50 -18.17 23.48
CA LYS A 124 -14.24 -19.38 22.66
C LYS A 124 -12.76 -19.59 22.46
N LYS A 125 -12.41 -20.81 22.04
CA LYS A 125 -11.06 -21.16 21.59
C LYS A 125 -11.14 -21.83 20.23
N GLU A 126 -10.22 -21.46 19.34
CA GLU A 126 -10.05 -22.11 18.07
C GLU A 126 -9.49 -23.52 18.27
N HIS A 127 -9.88 -24.46 17.40
CA HIS A 127 -9.66 -25.89 17.60
C HIS A 127 -8.17 -26.33 17.46
N PHE A 128 -7.40 -25.72 16.55
CA PHE A 128 -6.06 -26.20 16.23
C PHE A 128 -4.97 -25.55 17.09
N TYR A 129 -5.03 -24.24 17.25
CA TYR A 129 -4.02 -23.46 17.98
C TYR A 129 -4.50 -23.02 19.37
N GLU A 130 -5.72 -23.39 19.74
CA GLU A 130 -6.38 -22.96 20.96
C GLU A 130 -6.40 -21.43 21.15
N ALA A 131 -6.31 -20.69 20.04
CA ALA A 131 -6.34 -19.24 20.07
C ALA A 131 -7.67 -18.74 20.64
N PRO A 132 -7.64 -17.90 21.67
CA PRO A 132 -8.86 -17.40 22.28
C PRO A 132 -9.51 -16.35 21.36
N TYR A 133 -10.83 -16.42 21.18
CA TYR A 133 -11.59 -15.48 20.37
C TYR A 133 -13.03 -15.34 20.89
N SER A 134 -13.71 -14.29 20.45
CA SER A 134 -15.16 -14.16 20.51
C SER A 134 -15.66 -13.75 19.12
N TYR A 135 -16.88 -14.09 18.80
CA TYR A 135 -17.55 -13.67 17.56
C TYR A 135 -18.94 -13.17 17.92
N THR A 136 -19.24 -11.96 17.51
CA THR A 136 -20.53 -11.30 17.73
C THR A 136 -21.04 -10.69 16.44
N GLU A 137 -22.33 -10.74 16.21
CA GLU A 137 -23.02 -9.96 15.19
C GLU A 137 -23.55 -8.69 15.85
N ASP A 138 -23.16 -7.52 15.32
CA ASP A 138 -23.57 -6.22 15.86
C ASP A 138 -24.42 -5.47 14.83
N ASP A 139 -25.67 -5.89 14.72
CA ASP A 139 -26.64 -5.30 13.79
C ASP A 139 -26.85 -3.80 14.00
N SER A 140 -26.72 -3.31 15.24
CA SER A 140 -26.90 -1.90 15.54
C SER A 140 -25.75 -1.07 14.98
N PHE A 141 -24.53 -1.52 15.15
CA PHE A 141 -23.34 -0.89 14.61
C PHE A 141 -23.33 -0.96 13.08
N TYR A 142 -23.71 -2.11 12.50
CA TYR A 142 -23.89 -2.26 11.08
C TYR A 142 -24.85 -1.23 10.48
N LYS A 143 -26.02 -1.04 11.08
CA LYS A 143 -27.03 -0.05 10.64
C LYS A 143 -26.50 1.38 10.75
N GLU A 144 -25.67 1.67 11.74
CA GLU A 144 -24.97 2.95 11.86
C GLU A 144 -24.01 3.16 10.69
N LEU A 145 -23.20 2.15 10.36
CA LEU A 145 -22.23 2.20 9.26
C LEU A 145 -22.86 2.35 7.88
N ILE A 146 -24.05 1.78 7.64
CA ILE A 146 -24.78 1.94 6.35
C ILE A 146 -25.11 3.41 6.07
N ASN A 147 -25.37 4.19 7.10
CA ASN A 147 -25.75 5.59 6.98
C ASN A 147 -24.56 6.55 7.05
N THR A 148 -23.31 6.04 6.98
CA THR A 148 -22.11 6.89 6.97
C THR A 148 -22.12 7.80 5.76
N LYS A 149 -21.66 9.04 5.97
CA LYS A 149 -21.52 10.07 4.96
C LYS A 149 -20.09 10.57 4.94
N THR A 150 -19.67 11.11 3.83
CA THR A 150 -18.42 11.82 3.70
C THR A 150 -18.28 12.90 4.77
N HIS A 151 -17.11 13.00 5.40
CA HIS A 151 -16.79 14.05 6.34
C HIS A 151 -16.07 15.20 5.64
N GLU A 152 -16.49 16.44 5.88
CA GLU A 152 -15.95 17.65 5.21
C GLU A 152 -14.43 17.82 5.31
N SER A 153 -13.80 17.24 6.33
CA SER A 153 -12.34 17.29 6.50
C SER A 153 -11.57 16.24 5.71
N PHE A 154 -12.26 15.32 5.04
CA PHE A 154 -11.61 14.30 4.24
C PHE A 154 -11.43 14.80 2.80
N LEU A 155 -10.23 14.60 2.28
CA LEU A 155 -9.86 15.00 0.92
C LEU A 155 -9.18 13.82 0.22
N ILE A 156 -9.41 13.71 -1.07
CA ILE A 156 -8.58 12.87 -1.94
C ILE A 156 -7.18 13.50 -2.03
N PRO A 157 -6.11 12.72 -1.97
CA PRO A 157 -4.75 13.25 -2.08
C PRO A 157 -4.53 14.03 -3.38
N GLU A 158 -3.90 15.16 -3.27
CA GLU A 158 -3.42 15.93 -4.42
C GLU A 158 -2.32 15.14 -5.17
N PRO A 159 -2.08 15.45 -6.47
CA PRO A 159 -1.00 14.83 -7.21
C PRO A 159 0.34 14.93 -6.50
N ASN A 160 1.06 13.84 -6.42
CA ASN A 160 2.34 13.76 -5.73
C ASN A 160 3.48 14.34 -6.61
N PRO A 161 4.05 15.50 -6.26
CA PRO A 161 5.11 16.12 -7.05
C PRO A 161 6.43 15.35 -7.04
N PHE A 162 6.57 14.34 -6.16
CA PHE A 162 7.77 13.52 -6.02
C PHE A 162 7.76 12.26 -6.87
N ILE A 163 6.71 12.01 -7.67
CA ILE A 163 6.70 10.90 -8.62
C ILE A 163 7.76 11.18 -9.70
N PRO A 164 8.79 10.32 -9.86
CA PRO A 164 9.83 10.55 -10.84
C PRO A 164 9.26 10.46 -12.27
N LYS A 165 9.55 11.44 -13.10
CA LYS A 165 9.19 11.42 -14.52
C LYS A 165 10.17 10.59 -15.34
N GLU A 166 11.41 10.53 -14.88
CA GLU A 166 12.49 9.75 -15.48
C GLU A 166 13.27 9.02 -14.39
N ALA A 167 13.66 7.79 -14.69
CA ALA A 167 14.45 6.95 -13.81
C ALA A 167 15.90 6.80 -14.31
N SER A 168 16.41 7.81 -15.03
CA SER A 168 17.79 7.84 -15.47
C SER A 168 18.73 8.23 -14.32
N VAL A 169 19.89 7.59 -14.27
CA VAL A 169 20.97 8.01 -13.38
C VAL A 169 21.76 9.11 -14.09
N PRO A 170 21.74 10.36 -13.62
CA PRO A 170 22.48 11.43 -14.27
C PRO A 170 23.98 11.17 -14.11
N ASN A 171 24.67 10.99 -15.24
CA ASN A 171 26.13 10.95 -15.26
C ASN A 171 26.64 12.39 -15.28
N ARG A 172 27.13 12.86 -14.14
CA ARG A 172 27.69 14.23 -14.00
C ARG A 172 29.21 14.28 -14.26
N GLY A 173 29.80 13.21 -14.77
CA GLY A 173 31.25 13.18 -15.05
C GLY A 173 32.12 13.18 -13.79
N PHE A 174 31.57 12.87 -12.62
CA PHE A 174 32.38 12.67 -11.41
C PHE A 174 33.25 11.42 -11.57
N LYS A 175 34.51 11.55 -11.19
CA LYS A 175 35.41 10.40 -11.14
C LYS A 175 34.93 9.45 -10.06
N GLU A 176 35.16 8.15 -10.29
CA GLU A 176 34.97 7.14 -9.24
C GLU A 176 35.87 7.51 -8.05
N ASN A 177 35.29 8.11 -7.04
CA ASN A 177 35.99 8.39 -5.80
C ASN A 177 35.49 7.40 -4.75
N VAL A 178 36.45 6.75 -4.10
CA VAL A 178 36.17 5.87 -2.94
C VAL A 178 35.55 6.67 -1.78
N TYR A 179 35.82 7.97 -1.75
CA TYR A 179 35.31 8.89 -0.73
C TYR A 179 34.45 9.99 -1.36
N PRO A 180 33.36 10.40 -0.69
CA PRO A 180 32.52 11.51 -1.15
C PRO A 180 33.34 12.81 -1.28
N GLU A 181 33.07 13.55 -2.34
CA GLU A 181 33.64 14.89 -2.55
C GLU A 181 32.90 15.94 -1.72
N VAL A 182 33.63 16.94 -1.24
CA VAL A 182 33.03 18.08 -0.55
C VAL A 182 32.52 19.05 -1.61
N LEU A 183 31.21 19.16 -1.77
CA LEU A 183 30.55 20.10 -2.69
C LEU A 183 30.41 21.52 -2.08
N LYS A 184 30.27 21.59 -0.76
CA LYS A 184 30.07 22.84 -0.05
C LYS A 184 30.65 22.72 1.36
N ASP A 185 31.43 23.72 1.78
CA ASP A 185 31.93 23.86 3.14
C ASP A 185 31.76 25.32 3.56
N GLU A 186 30.63 25.61 4.15
CA GLU A 186 30.27 26.94 4.64
C GLU A 186 29.91 26.87 6.13
N LYS A 187 29.92 28.01 6.79
CA LYS A 187 29.68 28.10 8.24
C LYS A 187 28.37 27.39 8.62
N GLY A 188 28.47 26.26 9.28
CA GLY A 188 27.36 25.46 9.77
C GLY A 188 26.80 24.43 8.77
N VAL A 189 27.30 24.37 7.52
CA VAL A 189 26.86 23.38 6.52
C VAL A 189 28.06 22.80 5.78
N LYS A 190 28.23 21.48 5.84
CA LYS A 190 29.20 20.76 5.03
C LYS A 190 28.48 19.69 4.22
N LEU A 191 28.50 19.85 2.90
CA LEU A 191 27.83 18.95 1.98
C LEU A 191 28.84 18.03 1.30
N TYR A 192 28.64 16.74 1.48
CA TYR A 192 29.41 15.71 0.79
C TYR A 192 28.53 15.08 -0.30
N PHE A 193 29.14 14.73 -1.41
CA PHE A 193 28.48 14.02 -2.50
C PHE A 193 29.32 12.84 -2.95
N GLY A 194 28.68 11.69 -3.08
CA GLY A 194 29.26 10.49 -3.69
C GLY A 194 28.27 9.88 -4.65
N GLN A 195 28.74 9.41 -5.80
CA GLN A 195 27.90 8.71 -6.77
C GLN A 195 28.32 7.24 -6.81
N ASP A 196 27.35 6.34 -6.61
CA ASP A 196 27.53 4.91 -6.77
C ASP A 196 27.32 4.55 -8.26
N HIS A 197 28.35 3.99 -8.88
CA HIS A 197 28.33 3.53 -10.28
C HIS A 197 28.18 2.02 -10.42
N GLU A 198 28.26 1.27 -9.33
CA GLU A 198 28.25 -0.19 -9.37
C GLU A 198 26.90 -0.74 -9.79
N PHE A 199 25.81 -0.19 -9.23
CA PHE A 199 24.48 -0.71 -9.46
C PHE A 199 23.61 0.15 -10.38
N LEU A 200 24.05 1.33 -10.77
CA LEU A 200 23.35 2.29 -11.64
C LEU A 200 21.87 2.49 -11.28
N ARG A 201 21.57 2.50 -9.99
CA ARG A 201 20.20 2.66 -9.50
C ARG A 201 19.88 4.13 -9.27
N PRO A 202 18.69 4.63 -9.70
CA PRO A 202 18.27 6.01 -9.48
C PRO A 202 17.77 6.20 -8.03
N LYS A 203 18.63 5.94 -7.08
CA LYS A 203 18.39 6.10 -5.63
C LYS A 203 19.41 7.05 -5.04
N GLY A 204 18.95 7.91 -4.13
CA GLY A 204 19.80 8.78 -3.35
C GLY A 204 19.58 8.55 -1.85
N VAL A 205 20.63 8.72 -1.06
CA VAL A 205 20.56 8.72 0.39
C VAL A 205 21.07 10.08 0.87
N ILE A 206 20.25 10.75 1.69
CA ILE A 206 20.63 12.01 2.32
C ILE A 206 20.78 11.73 3.82
N GLY A 207 21.99 11.88 4.33
CA GLY A 207 22.29 11.82 5.76
C GLY A 207 22.41 13.23 6.33
N LEU A 208 21.63 13.54 7.36
CA LEU A 208 21.74 14.77 8.13
C LEU A 208 22.36 14.43 9.50
N LYS A 209 23.37 15.21 9.91
CA LYS A 209 24.09 14.96 11.18
C LYS A 209 24.28 16.25 11.98
#